data_73748cdf639fc89e4e2ca92e3a7b6e8d
#
_entry.id   73748cdf639fc89e4e2ca92e3a7b6e8d
#
_cell.length_a   1.000
_cell.length_b   1.000
_cell.length_c   1.000
_cell.angle_alpha   90.00
_cell.angle_beta   90.00
_cell.angle_gamma   90.00
#
_symmetry.space_group_name_H-M   'P 1'
#
loop_
_entity.id
_entity.type
_entity.pdbx_description
1 polymer ?
#
loop_
_entity_poly.entity_id
_entity_poly.type
_entity_poly.pdbx_seq_one_letter_code
_entity_poly.pdbx_strand_id
1 'polypeptide(L)'
;MENLYVKLVAYREVETERLHLRPVTLDDAPAMFEYASDETVTRYTFSTNQSLEETRNNIALFYLASPLGRWGIELKENGKFIGTIDLLDLDLCLKKGSIGYVLNKDYWNQGLATEATKAVIALAFEQLGMNKLIAVHDKDNPASGRVMAKSGMKYSHEEPYAMLDLHEEGRMVTRIHYVLTKEEYLAEK
;
A
#
# COMPACT_ATOMS: atom_id res chain seq x y z
N MET A 1 -9.38 3.16 26.17
CA MET A 1 -9.33 3.28 24.66
C MET A 1 -8.70 2.01 24.17
N GLU A 2 -9.35 1.30 23.23
CA GLU A 2 -8.85 0.05 22.71
C GLU A 2 -7.55 0.24 21.91
N ASN A 3 -6.61 -0.70 22.08
CA ASN A 3 -5.32 -0.65 21.40
C ASN A 3 -5.51 -0.77 19.88
N LEU A 4 -4.78 0.02 19.07
CA LEU A 4 -4.84 0.01 17.62
C LEU A 4 -4.60 -1.40 17.03
N TYR A 5 -3.66 -2.15 17.58
CA TYR A 5 -3.39 -3.51 17.11
C TYR A 5 -4.55 -4.48 17.37
N VAL A 6 -5.28 -4.32 18.48
CA VAL A 6 -6.49 -5.12 18.76
C VAL A 6 -7.56 -4.83 17.70
N LYS A 7 -7.72 -3.55 17.33
CA LYS A 7 -8.62 -3.16 16.24
C LYS A 7 -8.18 -3.74 14.89
N LEU A 8 -6.89 -3.68 14.56
CA LEU A 8 -6.36 -4.26 13.32
C LEU A 8 -6.60 -5.77 13.21
N VAL A 9 -6.62 -6.51 14.34
CA VAL A 9 -7.00 -7.94 14.34
C VAL A 9 -8.44 -8.14 13.86
N ALA A 10 -9.36 -7.24 14.24
CA ALA A 10 -10.76 -7.30 13.82
C ALA A 10 -10.95 -6.97 12.33
N TYR A 11 -10.01 -6.22 11.73
CA TYR A 11 -10.06 -5.79 10.34
C TYR A 11 -8.94 -6.44 9.49
N ARG A 12 -8.67 -7.72 9.75
CA ARG A 12 -7.73 -8.50 8.93
C ARG A 12 -8.25 -8.73 7.50
N GLU A 13 -9.56 -8.60 7.33
CA GLU A 13 -10.24 -8.67 6.03
C GLU A 13 -11.10 -7.43 5.85
N VAL A 14 -11.05 -6.86 4.64
CA VAL A 14 -11.84 -5.69 4.28
C VAL A 14 -12.44 -5.91 2.89
N GLU A 15 -13.74 -5.74 2.79
CA GLU A 15 -14.49 -5.94 1.55
C GLU A 15 -14.76 -4.58 0.87
N THR A 16 -14.62 -4.54 -0.45
CA THR A 16 -15.06 -3.42 -1.29
C THR A 16 -16.04 -3.93 -2.35
N GLU A 17 -16.39 -3.12 -3.33
CA GLU A 17 -17.25 -3.53 -4.43
C GLU A 17 -16.62 -4.68 -5.25
N ARG A 18 -15.35 -4.52 -5.63
CA ARG A 18 -14.64 -5.46 -6.53
C ARG A 18 -13.53 -6.25 -5.85
N LEU A 19 -13.11 -5.85 -4.65
CA LEU A 19 -11.91 -6.38 -4.00
C LEU A 19 -12.23 -7.02 -2.65
N HIS A 20 -11.46 -8.06 -2.34
CA HIS A 20 -11.30 -8.62 -1.02
C HIS A 20 -9.86 -8.35 -0.57
N LEU A 21 -9.68 -7.49 0.43
CA LEU A 21 -8.41 -7.25 1.09
C LEU A 21 -8.28 -8.28 2.22
N ARG A 22 -7.32 -9.18 2.13
CA ARG A 22 -7.16 -10.31 3.04
C ARG A 22 -5.70 -10.52 3.46
N PRO A 23 -5.42 -11.30 4.51
CA PRO A 23 -4.04 -11.67 4.83
C PRO A 23 -3.33 -12.32 3.64
N VAL A 24 -2.07 -11.96 3.45
CA VAL A 24 -1.17 -12.62 2.48
C VAL A 24 -0.75 -13.97 3.06
N THR A 25 -0.67 -14.98 2.21
CA THR A 25 -0.23 -16.34 2.57
C THR A 25 0.92 -16.80 1.67
N LEU A 26 1.59 -17.91 2.01
CA LEU A 26 2.63 -18.48 1.13
C LEU A 26 2.07 -19.04 -0.18
N ASP A 27 0.78 -19.32 -0.24
CA ASP A 27 0.11 -19.79 -1.46
C ASP A 27 -0.05 -18.67 -2.50
N ASP A 28 0.04 -17.39 -2.07
CA ASP A 28 0.02 -16.24 -2.96
C ASP A 28 1.35 -16.02 -3.71
N ALA A 29 2.42 -16.75 -3.34
CA ALA A 29 3.75 -16.54 -3.90
C ALA A 29 3.82 -16.65 -5.44
N PRO A 30 3.15 -17.61 -6.12
CA PRO A 30 3.16 -17.64 -7.58
C PRO A 30 2.53 -16.38 -8.20
N ALA A 31 1.39 -15.92 -7.70
CA ALA A 31 0.72 -14.72 -8.19
C ALA A 31 1.48 -13.44 -7.84
N MET A 32 2.11 -13.37 -6.66
CA MET A 32 2.99 -12.28 -6.29
C MET A 32 4.23 -12.25 -7.18
N PHE A 33 4.84 -13.38 -7.50
CA PHE A 33 6.01 -13.46 -8.36
C PHE A 33 5.74 -12.96 -9.78
N GLU A 34 4.52 -13.12 -10.31
CA GLU A 34 4.16 -12.56 -11.62
C GLU A 34 4.49 -11.07 -11.74
N TYR A 35 4.26 -10.28 -10.70
CA TYR A 35 4.54 -8.85 -10.71
C TYR A 35 5.83 -8.46 -9.96
N ALA A 36 6.22 -9.22 -8.95
CA ALA A 36 7.43 -8.93 -8.19
C ALA A 36 8.73 -9.22 -8.97
N SER A 37 8.65 -10.05 -10.02
CA SER A 37 9.75 -10.30 -10.97
C SER A 37 9.74 -9.34 -12.18
N ASP A 38 8.76 -8.46 -12.29
CA ASP A 38 8.65 -7.52 -13.40
C ASP A 38 9.26 -6.16 -13.02
N GLU A 39 10.37 -5.79 -13.68
CA GLU A 39 11.09 -4.54 -13.45
C GLU A 39 10.20 -3.30 -13.66
N THR A 40 9.19 -3.37 -14.53
CA THR A 40 8.26 -2.26 -14.74
C THR A 40 7.42 -1.99 -13.49
N VAL A 41 7.03 -3.05 -12.77
CA VAL A 41 6.22 -2.94 -11.55
C VAL A 41 7.09 -2.54 -10.36
N THR A 42 8.28 -3.16 -10.25
CA THR A 42 9.16 -2.96 -9.09
C THR A 42 9.96 -1.67 -9.12
N ARG A 43 10.08 -1.04 -10.30
CA ARG A 43 10.94 0.13 -10.59
C ARG A 43 10.95 1.22 -9.51
N TYR A 44 9.82 1.45 -8.84
CA TYR A 44 9.66 2.53 -7.86
C TYR A 44 9.24 2.03 -6.47
N THR A 45 9.25 0.72 -6.23
CA THR A 45 8.67 0.14 -5.00
C THR A 45 9.67 -0.69 -4.19
N PHE A 46 10.23 -1.73 -4.78
CA PHE A 46 11.17 -2.64 -4.14
C PHE A 46 12.08 -3.31 -5.19
N SER A 47 13.12 -3.99 -4.72
CA SER A 47 14.05 -4.73 -5.60
C SER A 47 13.35 -5.88 -6.30
N THR A 48 13.58 -6.03 -7.60
CA THR A 48 12.97 -7.08 -8.42
C THR A 48 13.37 -8.47 -7.92
N ASN A 49 12.39 -9.30 -7.63
CA ASN A 49 12.63 -10.67 -7.17
C ASN A 49 13.18 -11.55 -8.30
N GLN A 50 14.24 -12.29 -8.03
CA GLN A 50 14.92 -13.11 -9.04
C GLN A 50 14.36 -14.55 -9.09
N SER A 51 13.58 -14.97 -8.10
CA SER A 51 13.02 -16.31 -8.01
C SER A 51 11.73 -16.37 -7.20
N LEU A 52 10.97 -17.44 -7.42
CA LEU A 52 9.80 -17.75 -6.60
C LEU A 52 10.19 -18.00 -5.13
N GLU A 53 11.36 -18.59 -4.87
CA GLU A 53 11.86 -18.80 -3.53
C GLU A 53 12.11 -17.46 -2.81
N GLU A 54 12.73 -16.50 -3.49
CA GLU A 54 12.92 -15.15 -2.95
C GLU A 54 11.57 -14.47 -2.64
N THR A 55 10.57 -14.61 -3.52
CA THR A 55 9.22 -14.12 -3.26
C THR A 55 8.61 -14.77 -2.02
N ARG A 56 8.75 -16.09 -1.84
CA ARG A 56 8.30 -16.79 -0.62
C ARG A 56 9.00 -16.28 0.64
N ASN A 57 10.30 -16.02 0.57
CA ASN A 57 11.07 -15.45 1.67
C ASN A 57 10.59 -14.04 2.00
N ASN A 58 10.33 -13.21 0.99
CA ASN A 58 9.80 -11.86 1.17
C ASN A 58 8.38 -11.88 1.77
N ILE A 59 7.52 -12.82 1.36
CA ILE A 59 6.21 -13.00 2.00
C ILE A 59 6.39 -13.34 3.48
N ALA A 60 7.28 -14.27 3.82
CA ALA A 60 7.51 -14.66 5.21
C ALA A 60 8.02 -13.48 6.05
N LEU A 61 8.99 -12.71 5.54
CA LEU A 61 9.62 -11.60 6.26
C LEU A 61 8.72 -10.38 6.40
N PHE A 62 8.00 -10.00 5.34
CA PHE A 62 7.26 -8.73 5.32
C PHE A 62 5.78 -8.88 5.68
N TYR A 63 5.15 -10.02 5.35
CA TYR A 63 3.71 -10.20 5.56
C TYR A 63 3.37 -11.13 6.73
N LEU A 64 4.09 -12.25 6.87
CA LEU A 64 3.77 -13.22 7.92
C LEU A 64 4.40 -12.89 9.27
N ALA A 65 5.62 -12.31 9.28
CA ALA A 65 6.27 -11.89 10.52
C ALA A 65 5.59 -10.66 11.18
N SER A 66 4.90 -9.82 10.39
CA SER A 66 4.18 -8.64 10.89
C SER A 66 2.89 -8.43 10.09
N PRO A 67 1.83 -9.22 10.33
CA PRO A 67 0.67 -9.31 9.44
C PRO A 67 -0.36 -8.19 9.61
N LEU A 68 -0.31 -7.43 10.71
CA LEU A 68 -1.34 -6.43 11.00
C LEU A 68 -1.12 -5.14 10.21
N GLY A 69 -2.16 -4.71 9.49
CA GLY A 69 -2.09 -3.55 8.60
C GLY A 69 -1.53 -3.88 7.23
N ARG A 70 -1.46 -5.16 6.86
CA ARG A 70 -0.95 -5.61 5.56
C ARG A 70 -1.93 -6.56 4.90
N TRP A 71 -2.36 -6.22 3.70
CA TRP A 71 -3.37 -6.98 2.97
C TRP A 71 -2.90 -7.32 1.57
N GLY A 72 -3.18 -8.55 1.15
CA GLY A 72 -3.24 -8.94 -0.25
C GLY A 72 -4.51 -8.38 -0.86
N ILE A 73 -4.43 -7.94 -2.10
CA ILE A 73 -5.57 -7.48 -2.90
C ILE A 73 -6.01 -8.63 -3.79
N GLU A 74 -7.22 -9.14 -3.55
CA GLU A 74 -7.83 -10.19 -4.35
C GLU A 74 -9.04 -9.66 -5.11
N LEU A 75 -9.17 -10.03 -6.38
CA LEU A 75 -10.36 -9.75 -7.16
C LEU A 75 -11.49 -10.71 -6.81
N LYS A 76 -12.65 -10.18 -6.42
CA LYS A 76 -13.84 -11.00 -6.12
C LYS A 76 -14.36 -11.79 -7.30
N GLU A 77 -14.20 -11.26 -8.50
CA GLU A 77 -14.70 -11.88 -9.74
C GLU A 77 -14.12 -13.28 -9.97
N ASN A 78 -12.87 -13.51 -9.64
CA ASN A 78 -12.17 -14.74 -9.98
C ASN A 78 -11.21 -15.27 -8.90
N GLY A 79 -11.15 -14.63 -7.73
CA GLY A 79 -10.24 -14.99 -6.64
C GLY A 79 -8.76 -14.74 -6.94
N LYS A 80 -8.43 -13.97 -7.99
CA LYS A 80 -7.03 -13.73 -8.36
C LYS A 80 -6.41 -12.73 -7.38
N PHE A 81 -5.26 -13.11 -6.79
CA PHE A 81 -4.38 -12.19 -6.06
C PHE A 81 -3.66 -11.29 -7.07
N ILE A 82 -3.81 -9.97 -6.91
CA ILE A 82 -3.35 -8.98 -7.90
C ILE A 82 -2.37 -7.94 -7.37
N GLY A 83 -2.09 -7.94 -6.07
CA GLY A 83 -1.20 -6.95 -5.46
C GLY A 83 -1.32 -6.91 -3.95
N THR A 84 -0.75 -5.87 -3.34
CA THR A 84 -0.82 -5.64 -1.89
C THR A 84 -1.09 -4.18 -1.58
N ILE A 85 -1.65 -3.94 -0.40
CA ILE A 85 -1.82 -2.62 0.20
C ILE A 85 -1.51 -2.70 1.68
N ASP A 86 -0.78 -1.70 2.18
CA ASP A 86 -0.26 -1.70 3.54
C ASP A 86 -0.58 -0.39 4.27
N LEU A 87 -0.84 -0.50 5.56
CA LEU A 87 -0.87 0.59 6.52
C LEU A 87 0.33 0.44 7.45
N LEU A 88 1.36 1.24 7.24
CA LEU A 88 2.71 1.12 7.80
C LEU A 88 3.04 2.29 8.73
N ASP A 89 4.22 2.23 9.37
CA ASP A 89 4.81 3.31 10.17
C ASP A 89 3.85 3.87 11.23
N LEU A 90 3.15 2.97 11.92
CA LEU A 90 2.11 3.31 12.86
C LEU A 90 2.68 3.99 14.11
N ASP A 91 2.44 5.29 14.25
CA ASP A 91 2.69 6.05 15.46
C ASP A 91 1.42 6.06 16.33
N LEU A 92 1.44 5.28 17.41
CA LEU A 92 0.28 5.13 18.31
C LEU A 92 -0.02 6.38 19.13
N CYS A 93 0.99 7.21 19.39
CA CYS A 93 0.84 8.45 20.17
C CYS A 93 0.18 9.55 19.34
N LEU A 94 0.69 9.77 18.11
CA LEU A 94 0.17 10.76 17.20
C LEU A 94 -0.99 10.23 16.34
N LYS A 95 -1.24 8.92 16.37
CA LYS A 95 -2.24 8.23 15.56
C LYS A 95 -2.10 8.55 14.08
N LYS A 96 -0.89 8.40 13.58
CA LYS A 96 -0.56 8.58 12.16
C LYS A 96 0.03 7.30 11.58
N GLY A 97 -0.01 7.17 10.27
CA GLY A 97 0.58 6.05 9.53
C GLY A 97 0.78 6.38 8.07
N SER A 98 1.42 5.48 7.37
CA SER A 98 1.70 5.58 5.93
C SER A 98 0.91 4.53 5.16
N ILE A 99 0.45 4.86 3.95
CA ILE A 99 -0.18 3.92 3.02
C ILE A 99 0.81 3.64 1.89
N GLY A 100 1.07 2.35 1.65
CA GLY A 100 1.80 1.85 0.49
C GLY A 100 0.97 0.83 -0.27
N TYR A 101 1.18 0.72 -1.57
CA TYR A 101 0.51 -0.27 -2.43
C TYR A 101 1.37 -0.62 -3.63
N VAL A 102 1.18 -1.83 -4.12
CA VAL A 102 1.66 -2.30 -5.41
C VAL A 102 0.59 -3.14 -6.08
N LEU A 103 0.48 -3.05 -7.39
CA LEU A 103 -0.49 -3.80 -8.18
C LEU A 103 0.19 -4.39 -9.41
N ASN A 104 -0.11 -5.64 -9.73
CA ASN A 104 0.29 -6.26 -10.98
C ASN A 104 -0.15 -5.38 -12.16
N LYS A 105 0.73 -5.14 -13.13
CA LYS A 105 0.54 -4.21 -14.25
C LYS A 105 -0.69 -4.52 -15.10
N ASP A 106 -1.08 -5.79 -15.20
CA ASP A 106 -2.24 -6.23 -15.97
C ASP A 106 -3.56 -5.67 -15.41
N TYR A 107 -3.54 -5.16 -14.17
CA TYR A 107 -4.67 -4.57 -13.47
C TYR A 107 -4.54 -3.05 -13.29
N TRP A 108 -3.56 -2.39 -13.93
CA TRP A 108 -3.42 -0.95 -13.88
C TRP A 108 -4.52 -0.23 -14.66
N ASN A 109 -4.72 1.05 -14.33
CA ASN A 109 -5.67 1.95 -15.00
C ASN A 109 -7.15 1.53 -14.91
N GLN A 110 -7.50 0.55 -14.07
CA GLN A 110 -8.87 0.07 -13.84
C GLN A 110 -9.52 0.63 -12.56
N GLY A 111 -8.80 1.52 -11.84
CA GLY A 111 -9.28 2.12 -10.60
C GLY A 111 -9.15 1.23 -9.34
N LEU A 112 -8.64 0.01 -9.47
CA LEU A 112 -8.56 -0.97 -8.37
C LEU A 112 -7.64 -0.49 -7.23
N ALA A 113 -6.46 0.07 -7.54
CA ALA A 113 -5.59 0.65 -6.51
C ALA A 113 -6.26 1.81 -5.77
N THR A 114 -7.03 2.66 -6.46
CA THR A 114 -7.79 3.74 -5.84
C THR A 114 -8.89 3.21 -4.93
N GLU A 115 -9.59 2.15 -5.35
CA GLU A 115 -10.63 1.49 -4.55
C GLU A 115 -10.05 0.90 -3.26
N ALA A 116 -8.96 0.14 -3.35
CA ALA A 116 -8.26 -0.40 -2.19
C ALA A 116 -7.77 0.71 -1.24
N THR A 117 -7.17 1.77 -1.80
CA THR A 117 -6.66 2.90 -1.01
C THR A 117 -7.78 3.63 -0.27
N LYS A 118 -8.92 3.87 -0.92
CA LYS A 118 -10.10 4.48 -0.27
C LYS A 118 -10.65 3.61 0.88
N ALA A 119 -10.68 2.30 0.70
CA ALA A 119 -11.13 1.38 1.74
C ALA A 119 -10.21 1.41 2.98
N VAL A 120 -8.89 1.42 2.77
CA VAL A 120 -7.92 1.53 3.88
C VAL A 120 -7.96 2.91 4.53
N ILE A 121 -8.17 4.00 3.79
CA ILE A 121 -8.38 5.35 4.34
C ILE A 121 -9.62 5.39 5.23
N ALA A 122 -10.75 4.86 4.76
CA ALA A 122 -11.99 4.79 5.55
C ALA A 122 -11.79 3.95 6.83
N LEU A 123 -11.19 2.77 6.72
CA LEU A 123 -10.82 1.94 7.87
C LEU A 123 -9.98 2.74 8.87
N ALA A 124 -8.93 3.41 8.42
CA ALA A 124 -7.99 4.13 9.28
C ALA A 124 -8.68 5.25 10.07
N PHE A 125 -9.51 6.07 9.45
CA PHE A 125 -10.16 7.20 10.12
C PHE A 125 -11.42 6.81 10.89
N GLU A 126 -12.24 5.91 10.38
CA GLU A 126 -13.55 5.60 10.95
C GLU A 126 -13.46 4.53 12.06
N GLN A 127 -12.63 3.51 11.85
CA GLN A 127 -12.56 2.35 12.75
C GLN A 127 -11.32 2.39 13.65
N LEU A 128 -10.15 2.68 13.06
CA LEU A 128 -8.91 2.68 13.81
C LEU A 128 -8.70 3.99 14.60
N GLY A 129 -9.42 5.06 14.23
CA GLY A 129 -9.36 6.34 14.92
C GLY A 129 -8.05 7.09 14.71
N MET A 130 -7.44 6.93 13.53
CA MET A 130 -6.23 7.65 13.15
C MET A 130 -6.52 9.13 12.92
N ASN A 131 -5.49 9.96 13.06
CA ASN A 131 -5.57 11.41 12.86
C ASN A 131 -5.01 11.84 11.51
N LYS A 132 -4.02 11.10 10.98
CA LYS A 132 -3.29 11.48 9.77
C LYS A 132 -2.78 10.28 9.02
N LEU A 133 -2.92 10.32 7.70
CA LEU A 133 -2.30 9.38 6.77
C LEU A 133 -1.32 10.10 5.86
N ILE A 134 -0.24 9.41 5.54
CA ILE A 134 0.82 9.88 4.64
C ILE A 134 0.94 8.84 3.53
N ALA A 135 1.21 9.28 2.31
CA ALA A 135 1.63 8.42 1.22
C ALA A 135 2.73 9.12 0.42
N VAL A 136 3.66 8.34 -0.09
CA VAL A 136 4.85 8.87 -0.77
C VAL A 136 5.07 8.12 -2.07
N HIS A 137 5.46 8.82 -3.13
CA HIS A 137 5.88 8.18 -4.37
C HIS A 137 7.15 8.83 -4.93
N ASP A 138 7.89 8.10 -5.76
CA ASP A 138 8.97 8.65 -6.58
C ASP A 138 8.39 9.71 -7.53
N LYS A 139 9.04 10.85 -7.68
CA LYS A 139 8.65 11.93 -8.60
C LYS A 139 8.44 11.41 -10.03
N ASP A 140 9.20 10.40 -10.45
CA ASP A 140 9.10 9.77 -11.75
C ASP A 140 7.99 8.71 -11.85
N ASN A 141 7.20 8.50 -10.76
CA ASN A 141 6.02 7.66 -10.72
C ASN A 141 4.71 8.47 -10.56
N PRO A 142 4.32 9.29 -11.52
CA PRO A 142 3.09 10.10 -11.41
C PRO A 142 1.82 9.25 -11.36
N ALA A 143 1.89 7.97 -11.74
CA ALA A 143 0.73 7.06 -11.64
C ALA A 143 0.32 6.83 -10.18
N SER A 144 1.29 6.62 -9.29
CA SER A 144 1.02 6.50 -7.84
C SER A 144 0.43 7.79 -7.27
N GLY A 145 0.98 8.96 -7.63
CA GLY A 145 0.42 10.25 -7.23
C GLY A 145 -1.04 10.45 -7.65
N ARG A 146 -1.42 9.98 -8.85
CA ARG A 146 -2.83 10.03 -9.30
C ARG A 146 -3.75 9.13 -8.45
N VAL A 147 -3.28 7.99 -7.99
CA VAL A 147 -4.04 7.13 -7.07
C VAL A 147 -4.25 7.86 -5.74
N MET A 148 -3.20 8.45 -5.17
CA MET A 148 -3.25 9.22 -3.92
C MET A 148 -4.26 10.37 -4.03
N ALA A 149 -4.15 11.19 -5.07
CA ALA A 149 -5.07 12.33 -5.31
C ALA A 149 -6.53 11.87 -5.49
N LYS A 150 -6.79 10.82 -6.28
CA LYS A 150 -8.13 10.26 -6.47
C LYS A 150 -8.72 9.61 -5.21
N SER A 151 -7.86 9.28 -4.25
CA SER A 151 -8.27 8.75 -2.95
C SER A 151 -8.52 9.84 -1.90
N GLY A 152 -8.47 11.13 -2.29
CA GLY A 152 -8.71 12.28 -1.42
C GLY A 152 -7.46 12.81 -0.71
N MET A 153 -6.29 12.21 -0.92
CA MET A 153 -5.05 12.72 -0.34
C MET A 153 -4.58 13.97 -1.07
N LYS A 154 -3.98 14.92 -0.34
CA LYS A 154 -3.53 16.21 -0.86
C LYS A 154 -2.01 16.24 -0.96
N TYR A 155 -1.51 16.82 -2.05
CA TYR A 155 -0.08 17.12 -2.18
C TYR A 155 0.40 17.95 -0.99
N SER A 156 1.54 17.59 -0.44
CA SER A 156 2.16 18.29 0.68
C SER A 156 3.45 18.99 0.26
N HIS A 157 4.45 18.24 -0.14
CA HIS A 157 5.77 18.78 -0.53
C HIS A 157 6.58 17.77 -1.34
N GLU A 158 7.67 18.26 -1.93
CA GLU A 158 8.75 17.45 -2.48
C GLU A 158 9.88 17.31 -1.46
N GLU A 159 10.49 16.13 -1.41
CA GLU A 159 11.68 15.81 -0.64
C GLU A 159 12.81 15.40 -1.60
N PRO A 160 13.68 16.35 -2.03
CA PRO A 160 14.84 16.00 -2.85
C PRO A 160 15.84 15.15 -2.06
N TYR A 161 16.59 14.29 -2.76
CA TYR A 161 17.62 13.45 -2.16
C TYR A 161 17.10 12.53 -1.03
N ALA A 162 15.86 12.09 -1.12
CA ALA A 162 15.17 11.31 -0.08
C ALA A 162 15.79 9.93 0.13
N MET A 163 16.33 9.31 -0.92
CA MET A 163 17.01 8.02 -0.88
C MET A 163 17.84 7.77 -2.15
N LEU A 164 18.68 6.76 -2.12
CA LEU A 164 19.28 6.19 -3.33
C LEU A 164 18.25 5.34 -4.09
N ASP A 165 18.34 5.38 -5.41
CA ASP A 165 17.51 4.54 -6.27
C ASP A 165 17.84 3.04 -6.06
N LEU A 166 16.83 2.19 -6.14
CA LEU A 166 16.99 0.76 -5.89
C LEU A 166 17.52 0.00 -7.13
N HIS A 167 17.45 0.60 -8.31
CA HIS A 167 17.76 -0.04 -9.59
C HIS A 167 18.83 0.70 -10.39
N GLU A 168 19.14 1.95 -10.05
CA GLU A 168 20.10 2.78 -10.77
C GLU A 168 21.16 3.32 -9.79
N GLU A 169 22.39 2.81 -9.93
CA GLU A 169 23.50 3.18 -9.07
C GLU A 169 23.81 4.68 -9.14
N GLY A 170 23.93 5.32 -8.00
CA GLY A 170 24.25 6.73 -7.87
C GLY A 170 23.10 7.70 -8.14
N ARG A 171 21.95 7.23 -8.61
CA ARG A 171 20.76 8.07 -8.75
C ARG A 171 20.14 8.36 -7.40
N MET A 172 19.83 9.63 -7.15
CA MET A 172 19.10 10.07 -5.97
C MET A 172 17.63 10.32 -6.31
N VAL A 173 16.73 9.76 -5.51
CA VAL A 173 15.28 9.88 -5.71
C VAL A 173 14.76 11.13 -5.06
N THR A 174 13.88 11.86 -5.75
CA THR A 174 13.01 12.88 -5.16
C THR A 174 11.67 12.26 -4.85
N ARG A 175 11.23 12.33 -3.61
CA ARG A 175 9.91 11.85 -3.17
C ARG A 175 8.87 12.96 -3.16
N ILE A 176 7.67 12.63 -3.58
CA ILE A 176 6.49 13.48 -3.51
C ILE A 176 5.61 12.97 -2.37
N HIS A 177 5.32 13.85 -1.42
CA HIS A 177 4.52 13.54 -0.24
C HIS A 177 3.07 13.97 -0.42
N TYR A 178 2.16 13.05 -0.11
CA TYR A 178 0.73 13.27 0.00
C TYR A 178 0.27 13.04 1.43
N VAL A 179 -0.70 13.80 1.87
CA VAL A 179 -1.22 13.76 3.24
C VAL A 179 -2.74 13.85 3.22
N LEU A 180 -3.37 13.20 4.18
CA LEU A 180 -4.80 13.37 4.49
C LEU A 180 -4.97 13.37 6.00
N THR A 181 -5.63 14.39 6.56
CA THR A 181 -6.02 14.43 7.96
C THR A 181 -7.45 13.92 8.13
N LYS A 182 -7.79 13.52 9.36
CA LYS A 182 -9.15 13.09 9.70
C LYS A 182 -10.18 14.20 9.48
N GLU A 183 -9.82 15.43 9.80
CA GLU A 183 -10.68 16.59 9.62
C GLU A 183 -11.00 16.81 8.14
N GLU A 184 -9.99 16.74 7.27
CA GLU A 184 -10.18 16.86 5.82
C GLU A 184 -11.04 15.73 5.26
N TYR A 185 -10.78 14.48 5.68
CA TYR A 185 -11.57 13.32 5.28
C TYR A 185 -13.05 13.48 5.65
N LEU A 186 -13.34 13.94 6.87
CA LEU A 186 -14.71 14.15 7.33
C LEU A 186 -15.41 15.33 6.65
N ALA A 187 -14.66 16.34 6.18
CA ALA A 187 -15.20 17.48 5.48
C ALA A 187 -15.61 17.19 4.02
N GLU A 188 -15.04 16.12 3.41
CA GLU A 188 -15.32 15.71 2.03
C GLU A 188 -16.37 14.56 1.94
N LYS A 189 -16.90 14.10 3.09
CA LYS A 189 -17.88 13.01 3.20
C LYS A 189 -19.32 13.57 3.29
#